data_f436111b9b6c2ad35fffe9917155f98a
#
_entry.id   f436111b9b6c2ad35fffe9917155f98a
#
_cell.length_a   1.000
_cell.length_b   1.000
_cell.length_c   1.000
_cell.angle_alpha   90.00
_cell.angle_beta   90.00
_cell.angle_gamma   90.00
#
_symmetry.space_group_name_H-M   'P 1'
#
loop_
_entity.id
_entity.type
_entity.pdbx_description
1 polymer ?
#
loop_
_entity_poly.entity_id
_entity_poly.type
_entity_poly.pdbx_seq_one_letter_code
_entity_poly.pdbx_strand_id
1 'polypeptide(L)'
;MIYLSKGIVQKGSTEQLLFVLYGGQRFELTGNAAAAWLNGRFNFAEALGRNEPPVAYLQKLGLAETETDNDELSRYRITSRCIFCPADTTGPSVLRAMDKEILQWLKNAGVRLTVAELVYLIENGIKPTQDLLYTDNRQRLIERIYTADTIADNLLETRMEAAECRDAVVQSLLRLLKKKLVLVL
;
A
#
# COMPACT_ATOMS: atom_id res chain seq x y z
N MET A 1 5.67 -9.85 15.54
CA MET A 1 5.78 -9.53 14.10
C MET A 1 4.43 -9.04 13.61
N ILE A 2 4.41 -7.93 12.85
CA ILE A 2 3.21 -7.45 12.15
C ILE A 2 3.34 -7.71 10.65
N TYR A 3 2.22 -7.75 9.93
CA TYR A 3 2.20 -7.96 8.49
C TYR A 3 1.00 -7.33 7.81
N LEU A 4 1.13 -7.12 6.49
CA LEU A 4 0.07 -6.70 5.57
C LEU A 4 0.07 -7.63 4.36
N SER A 5 -1.10 -8.14 3.98
CA SER A 5 -1.24 -9.06 2.84
C SER A 5 -1.37 -8.31 1.52
N LYS A 6 -0.77 -8.86 0.46
CA LYS A 6 -0.75 -8.31 -0.91
C LYS A 6 -1.50 -9.21 -1.88
N GLY A 7 -2.00 -8.61 -2.95
CA GLY A 7 -2.69 -9.30 -4.03
C GLY A 7 -4.21 -9.12 -4.02
N ILE A 8 -4.84 -9.62 -5.07
CA ILE A 8 -6.28 -9.47 -5.34
C ILE A 8 -6.95 -10.83 -5.33
N VAL A 9 -8.01 -10.98 -4.53
CA VAL A 9 -8.84 -12.19 -4.54
C VAL A 9 -9.60 -12.29 -5.86
N GLN A 10 -9.51 -13.44 -6.50
CA GLN A 10 -10.21 -13.74 -7.73
C GLN A 10 -11.59 -14.37 -7.48
N LYS A 11 -12.45 -14.28 -8.48
CA LYS A 11 -13.76 -14.97 -8.49
C LYS A 11 -13.58 -16.49 -8.33
N GLY A 12 -14.52 -17.13 -7.63
CA GLY A 12 -14.46 -18.56 -7.32
C GLY A 12 -13.71 -18.88 -6.03
N SER A 13 -13.16 -17.87 -5.34
CA SER A 13 -12.58 -18.06 -4.01
C SER A 13 -13.65 -18.29 -2.96
N THR A 14 -13.32 -19.16 -1.98
CA THR A 14 -14.07 -19.39 -0.74
C THR A 14 -13.15 -19.09 0.45
N GLU A 15 -13.68 -19.10 1.67
CA GLU A 15 -12.85 -18.93 2.88
C GLU A 15 -11.82 -20.06 3.07
N GLN A 16 -12.10 -21.24 2.54
CA GLN A 16 -11.23 -22.42 2.65
C GLN A 16 -10.23 -22.53 1.49
N LEU A 17 -10.56 -21.95 0.34
CA LEU A 17 -9.75 -21.99 -0.88
C LEU A 17 -9.75 -20.61 -1.52
N LEU A 18 -8.64 -19.89 -1.39
CA LEU A 18 -8.48 -18.57 -1.98
C LEU A 18 -7.60 -18.64 -3.24
N PHE A 19 -8.04 -17.95 -4.26
CA PHE A 19 -7.25 -17.65 -5.43
C PHE A 19 -6.81 -16.19 -5.37
N VAL A 20 -5.52 -15.98 -5.19
CA VAL A 20 -4.91 -14.65 -5.09
C VAL A 20 -4.08 -14.37 -6.33
N LEU A 21 -4.38 -13.27 -7.01
CA LEU A 21 -3.57 -12.76 -8.13
C LEU A 21 -2.57 -11.75 -7.59
N TYR A 22 -1.27 -11.98 -7.86
CA TYR A 22 -0.19 -11.08 -7.51
C TYR A 22 0.96 -11.18 -8.53
N GLY A 23 1.48 -10.04 -9.01
CA GLY A 23 2.56 -10.01 -10.00
C GLY A 23 2.26 -10.76 -11.30
N GLY A 24 0.97 -10.84 -11.72
CA GLY A 24 0.55 -11.60 -12.89
C GLY A 24 0.42 -13.11 -12.66
N GLN A 25 0.76 -13.62 -11.47
CA GLN A 25 0.65 -15.02 -11.10
C GLN A 25 -0.56 -15.28 -10.22
N ARG A 26 -1.18 -16.45 -10.38
CA ARG A 26 -2.27 -16.93 -9.55
C ARG A 26 -1.73 -17.89 -8.51
N PHE A 27 -1.98 -17.58 -7.26
CA PHE A 27 -1.65 -18.40 -6.10
C PHE A 27 -2.92 -19.05 -5.54
N GLU A 28 -2.80 -20.30 -5.16
CA GLU A 28 -3.84 -21.04 -4.46
C GLU A 28 -3.46 -21.19 -2.99
N LEU A 29 -4.27 -20.62 -2.11
CA LEU A 29 -4.06 -20.63 -0.67
C LEU A 29 -5.18 -21.44 0.01
N THR A 30 -4.79 -22.32 0.91
CA THR A 30 -5.72 -23.15 1.69
C THR A 30 -5.42 -23.09 3.18
N GLY A 31 -6.36 -23.48 4.00
CA GLY A 31 -6.20 -23.64 5.45
C GLY A 31 -5.62 -22.39 6.13
N ASN A 32 -4.58 -22.60 6.93
CA ASN A 32 -3.98 -21.54 7.73
C ASN A 32 -3.35 -20.41 6.89
N ALA A 33 -2.86 -20.71 5.69
CA ALA A 33 -2.31 -19.69 4.79
C ALA A 33 -3.43 -18.78 4.24
N ALA A 34 -4.58 -19.34 3.87
CA ALA A 34 -5.74 -18.57 3.45
C ALA A 34 -6.26 -17.69 4.60
N ALA A 35 -6.39 -18.24 5.80
CA ALA A 35 -6.82 -17.50 6.99
C ALA A 35 -5.86 -16.36 7.34
N ALA A 36 -4.55 -16.62 7.33
CA ALA A 36 -3.54 -15.59 7.57
C ALA A 36 -3.62 -14.48 6.51
N TRP A 37 -3.73 -14.84 5.23
CA TRP A 37 -3.85 -13.85 4.17
C TRP A 37 -5.10 -12.97 4.31
N LEU A 38 -6.25 -13.55 4.63
CA LEU A 38 -7.49 -12.81 4.88
C LEU A 38 -7.38 -11.86 6.07
N ASN A 39 -6.71 -12.28 7.12
CA ASN A 39 -6.52 -11.48 8.33
C ASN A 39 -5.69 -10.21 8.08
N GLY A 40 -4.63 -10.31 7.26
CA GLY A 40 -3.78 -9.18 6.89
C GLY A 40 -4.27 -8.34 5.70
N ARG A 41 -5.44 -8.66 5.11
CA ARG A 41 -5.85 -8.09 3.82
C ARG A 41 -6.22 -6.61 3.86
N PHE A 42 -6.90 -6.16 4.91
CA PHE A 42 -7.46 -4.80 4.99
C PHE A 42 -6.92 -3.99 6.16
N ASN A 43 -6.00 -4.53 6.90
CA ASN A 43 -5.33 -3.89 8.03
C ASN A 43 -4.06 -4.66 8.37
N PHE A 44 -3.18 -4.03 9.15
CA PHE A 44 -2.11 -4.78 9.80
C PHE A 44 -2.69 -5.85 10.73
N ALA A 45 -2.09 -7.02 10.66
CA ALA A 45 -2.36 -8.13 11.55
C ALA A 45 -1.08 -8.55 12.27
N GLU A 46 -1.24 -9.16 13.44
CA GLU A 46 -0.11 -9.70 14.18
C GLU A 46 0.02 -11.21 13.92
N ALA A 47 1.27 -11.63 13.73
CA ALA A 47 1.63 -13.03 13.67
C ALA A 47 2.34 -13.41 14.96
N LEU A 48 1.69 -14.28 15.75
CA LEU A 48 2.19 -14.78 17.03
C LEU A 48 2.02 -16.30 17.10
N GLY A 49 3.07 -17.01 17.50
CA GLY A 49 3.03 -18.44 17.76
C GLY A 49 2.56 -19.25 16.53
N ARG A 50 1.38 -19.85 16.59
CA ARG A 50 0.85 -20.73 15.52
C ARG A 50 0.60 -20.02 14.19
N ASN A 51 0.49 -18.68 14.19
CA ASN A 51 0.26 -17.91 12.97
C ASN A 51 1.56 -17.45 12.30
N GLU A 52 2.73 -17.62 12.91
CA GLU A 52 4.01 -17.24 12.32
C GLU A 52 4.37 -18.09 11.07
N PRO A 53 4.27 -19.44 11.09
CA PRO A 53 4.62 -20.24 9.92
C PRO A 53 3.77 -19.93 8.68
N PRO A 54 2.41 -19.78 8.75
CA PRO A 54 1.62 -19.34 7.62
C PRO A 54 2.03 -17.98 7.07
N VAL A 55 2.34 -17.00 7.93
CA VAL A 55 2.77 -15.67 7.50
C VAL A 55 4.15 -15.71 6.85
N ALA A 56 5.09 -16.48 7.40
CA ALA A 56 6.39 -16.70 6.79
C ALA A 56 6.28 -17.38 5.40
N TYR A 57 5.32 -18.27 5.23
CA TYR A 57 5.03 -18.86 3.92
C TYR A 57 4.48 -17.81 2.95
N LEU A 58 3.53 -16.96 3.36
CA LEU A 58 3.02 -15.86 2.53
C LEU A 58 4.13 -14.88 2.15
N GLN A 59 5.04 -14.56 3.07
CA GLN A 59 6.19 -13.69 2.80
C GLN A 59 7.12 -14.29 1.73
N LYS A 60 7.40 -15.59 1.80
CA LYS A 60 8.21 -16.30 0.77
C LYS A 60 7.55 -16.26 -0.62
N LEU A 61 6.22 -16.27 -0.68
CA LEU A 61 5.48 -16.12 -1.94
C LEU A 61 5.36 -14.67 -2.41
N GLY A 62 5.82 -13.69 -1.62
CA GLY A 62 5.63 -12.27 -1.88
C GLY A 62 4.21 -11.76 -1.58
N LEU A 63 3.35 -12.59 -0.99
CA LEU A 63 1.95 -12.27 -0.69
C LEU A 63 1.75 -11.56 0.65
N ALA A 64 2.81 -11.30 1.40
CA ALA A 64 2.80 -10.49 2.61
C ALA A 64 4.12 -9.72 2.79
N GLU A 65 4.02 -8.52 3.31
CA GLU A 65 5.14 -7.76 3.86
C GLU A 65 5.11 -7.80 5.38
N THR A 66 6.27 -7.90 6.00
CA THR A 66 6.38 -8.10 7.45
C THR A 66 7.42 -7.18 8.07
N GLU A 67 7.21 -6.82 9.34
CA GLU A 67 8.19 -6.21 10.23
C GLU A 67 8.12 -6.84 11.62
N THR A 68 9.22 -6.77 12.36
CA THR A 68 9.33 -7.38 13.68
C THR A 68 8.50 -6.61 14.70
N ASP A 69 8.59 -5.29 14.66
CA ASP A 69 7.98 -4.41 15.64
C ASP A 69 6.63 -3.88 15.15
N ASN A 70 5.79 -3.44 16.11
CA ASN A 70 4.48 -2.87 15.81
C ASN A 70 4.46 -1.37 16.16
N ASP A 71 5.40 -0.62 15.59
CA ASP A 71 5.48 0.84 15.70
C ASP A 71 5.13 1.53 14.36
N GLU A 72 5.06 2.85 14.38
CA GLU A 72 4.73 3.65 13.21
C GLU A 72 5.78 3.52 12.09
N LEU A 73 7.05 3.40 12.44
CA LEU A 73 8.13 3.23 11.47
C LEU A 73 8.04 1.89 10.75
N SER A 74 7.79 0.81 11.49
CA SER A 74 7.57 -0.53 10.93
C SER A 74 6.36 -0.56 10.00
N ARG A 75 5.28 0.11 10.36
CA ARG A 75 4.09 0.25 9.49
C ARG A 75 4.40 1.01 8.22
N TYR A 76 5.18 2.09 8.30
CA TYR A 76 5.65 2.79 7.10
C TYR A 76 6.51 1.89 6.22
N ARG A 77 7.49 1.16 6.77
CA ARG A 77 8.37 0.26 6.04
C ARG A 77 7.59 -0.86 5.33
N ILE A 78 6.59 -1.45 5.97
CA ILE A 78 5.70 -2.41 5.30
C ILE A 78 4.97 -1.74 4.15
N THR A 79 4.34 -0.59 4.38
CA THR A 79 3.54 0.07 3.35
C THR A 79 4.39 0.60 2.20
N SER A 80 5.64 1.04 2.43
CA SER A 80 6.55 1.52 1.38
C SER A 80 6.94 0.42 0.39
N ARG A 81 6.92 -0.84 0.83
CA ARG A 81 7.14 -2.03 -0.02
C ARG A 81 5.86 -2.54 -0.72
N CYS A 82 4.75 -1.83 -0.54
CA CYS A 82 3.47 -2.15 -1.13
C CYS A 82 3.07 -1.11 -2.18
N ILE A 83 2.33 -1.55 -3.19
CA ILE A 83 1.69 -0.66 -4.17
C ILE A 83 0.20 -0.59 -3.86
N PHE A 84 -0.30 0.61 -3.61
CA PHE A 84 -1.71 0.84 -3.39
C PHE A 84 -2.39 1.25 -4.70
N CYS A 85 -3.46 0.56 -5.04
CA CYS A 85 -4.27 0.84 -6.23
C CYS A 85 -5.70 1.20 -5.83
N PRO A 86 -6.36 2.15 -6.53
CA PRO A 86 -7.77 2.40 -6.31
C PRO A 86 -8.58 1.16 -6.62
N ALA A 87 -9.59 0.88 -5.79
CA ALA A 87 -10.56 -0.17 -6.06
C ALA A 87 -11.73 0.38 -6.89
N ASP A 88 -12.31 -0.46 -7.76
CA ASP A 88 -13.51 -0.12 -8.56
C ASP A 88 -14.78 -0.14 -7.68
N THR A 89 -14.75 0.55 -6.57
CA THR A 89 -15.91 0.64 -5.68
C THR A 89 -16.53 2.03 -5.77
N THR A 90 -17.80 2.06 -6.14
CA THR A 90 -18.64 3.25 -6.13
C THR A 90 -19.49 3.23 -4.87
N GLY A 91 -19.21 4.06 -3.93
CA GLY A 91 -20.03 4.22 -2.73
C GLY A 91 -19.77 5.57 -2.05
N PRO A 92 -20.80 6.22 -1.49
CA PRO A 92 -20.60 7.43 -0.71
C PRO A 92 -19.86 7.04 0.56
N SER A 93 -18.64 7.54 0.74
CA SER A 93 -17.92 7.43 2.00
C SER A 93 -17.52 8.82 2.47
N VAL A 94 -17.77 9.08 3.74
CA VAL A 94 -17.26 10.29 4.38
C VAL A 94 -15.75 10.12 4.53
N LEU A 95 -14.99 10.91 3.77
CA LEU A 95 -13.53 10.89 3.76
C LEU A 95 -12.98 12.18 4.38
N ARG A 96 -11.90 12.06 5.13
CA ARG A 96 -11.12 13.20 5.61
C ARG A 96 -10.40 13.88 4.44
N ALA A 97 -9.96 15.12 4.61
CA ALA A 97 -9.27 15.87 3.56
C ALA A 97 -8.06 15.12 2.99
N MET A 98 -7.20 14.60 3.86
CA MET A 98 -6.02 13.82 3.44
C MET A 98 -6.39 12.51 2.74
N ASP A 99 -7.45 11.80 3.19
CA ASP A 99 -7.91 10.57 2.54
C ASP A 99 -8.39 10.86 1.10
N LYS A 100 -9.07 12.00 0.90
CA LYS A 100 -9.49 12.44 -0.44
C LYS A 100 -8.30 12.78 -1.33
N GLU A 101 -7.32 13.50 -0.80
CA GLU A 101 -6.13 13.90 -1.52
C GLU A 101 -5.31 12.67 -1.97
N ILE A 102 -5.06 11.73 -1.07
CA ILE A 102 -4.37 10.48 -1.40
C ILE A 102 -5.15 9.68 -2.44
N LEU A 103 -6.47 9.56 -2.28
CA LEU A 103 -7.29 8.84 -3.25
C LEU A 103 -7.29 9.51 -4.64
N GLN A 104 -7.23 10.85 -4.70
CA GLN A 104 -7.07 11.58 -5.95
C GLN A 104 -5.73 11.25 -6.62
N TRP A 105 -4.62 11.27 -5.87
CA TRP A 105 -3.32 10.85 -6.39
C TRP A 105 -3.37 9.45 -6.97
N LEU A 106 -3.90 8.48 -6.23
CA LEU A 106 -3.97 7.10 -6.66
C LEU A 106 -4.89 6.88 -7.88
N LYS A 107 -6.01 7.61 -7.96
CA LYS A 107 -6.98 7.44 -9.07
C LYS A 107 -6.53 8.06 -10.37
N ASN A 108 -5.85 9.19 -10.32
CA ASN A 108 -5.67 10.05 -11.50
C ASN A 108 -4.22 10.20 -11.95
N ALA A 109 -3.25 9.71 -11.17
CA ALA A 109 -1.86 9.88 -11.53
C ALA A 109 -1.42 9.11 -12.79
N GLY A 110 -2.26 8.21 -13.33
CA GLY A 110 -1.87 7.31 -14.43
C GLY A 110 -0.58 6.51 -14.13
N VAL A 111 -0.08 6.66 -12.92
CA VAL A 111 1.18 6.14 -12.39
C VAL A 111 0.86 5.41 -11.09
N ARG A 112 1.51 4.30 -10.87
CA ARG A 112 1.50 3.65 -9.56
C ARG A 112 2.49 4.40 -8.67
N LEU A 113 1.97 5.21 -7.76
CA LEU A 113 2.78 5.89 -6.77
C LEU A 113 3.13 4.95 -5.62
N THR A 114 4.37 4.99 -5.19
CA THR A 114 4.80 4.36 -3.94
C THR A 114 4.35 5.18 -2.73
N VAL A 115 4.38 4.59 -1.55
CA VAL A 115 4.03 5.32 -0.32
C VAL A 115 5.05 6.42 -0.03
N ALA A 116 6.33 6.19 -0.32
CA ALA A 116 7.36 7.20 -0.19
C ALA A 116 7.11 8.42 -1.10
N GLU A 117 6.69 8.19 -2.35
CA GLU A 117 6.30 9.27 -3.27
C GLU A 117 5.08 10.04 -2.75
N LEU A 118 4.06 9.35 -2.22
CA LEU A 118 2.90 10.00 -1.60
C LEU A 118 3.30 10.85 -0.39
N VAL A 119 4.15 10.33 0.49
CA VAL A 119 4.68 11.07 1.64
C VAL A 119 5.44 12.30 1.15
N TYR A 120 6.31 12.17 0.16
CA TYR A 120 7.06 13.28 -0.41
C TYR A 120 6.14 14.38 -0.97
N LEU A 121 5.11 14.02 -1.74
CA LEU A 121 4.16 14.96 -2.32
C LEU A 121 3.41 15.74 -1.23
N ILE A 122 2.95 15.07 -0.20
CA ILE A 122 2.20 15.69 0.90
C ILE A 122 3.12 16.54 1.78
N GLU A 123 4.32 16.06 2.12
CA GLU A 123 5.30 16.79 2.92
C GLU A 123 5.69 18.12 2.26
N ASN A 124 5.84 18.12 0.94
CA ASN A 124 6.18 19.32 0.18
C ASN A 124 4.95 20.16 -0.24
N GLY A 125 3.76 19.84 0.24
CA GLY A 125 2.53 20.58 -0.05
C GLY A 125 2.10 20.54 -1.51
N ILE A 126 2.58 19.55 -2.29
CA ILE A 126 2.23 19.38 -3.70
C ILE A 126 0.82 18.83 -3.79
N LYS A 127 -0.08 19.55 -4.46
CA LYS A 127 -1.49 19.16 -4.58
C LYS A 127 -1.77 18.41 -5.88
N PRO A 128 -2.75 17.50 -5.89
CA PRO A 128 -3.18 16.76 -7.08
C PRO A 128 -3.96 17.66 -8.04
N THR A 129 -3.24 18.53 -8.74
CA THR A 129 -3.80 19.43 -9.76
C THR A 129 -3.93 18.72 -11.11
N GLN A 130 -4.82 19.22 -11.97
CA GLN A 130 -5.10 18.57 -13.26
C GLN A 130 -3.86 18.39 -14.12
N ASP A 131 -2.95 19.35 -14.13
CA ASP A 131 -1.69 19.31 -14.87
C ASP A 131 -0.71 18.24 -14.40
N LEU A 132 -0.83 17.77 -13.16
CA LEU A 132 -0.01 16.68 -12.61
C LEU A 132 -0.70 15.30 -12.68
N LEU A 133 -2.02 15.28 -12.86
CA LEU A 133 -2.82 14.04 -12.84
C LEU A 133 -3.03 13.41 -14.21
N TYR A 134 -2.80 14.14 -15.30
CA TYR A 134 -2.96 13.59 -16.65
C TYR A 134 -1.75 12.75 -17.07
N THR A 135 -2.02 11.69 -17.83
CA THR A 135 -1.03 10.71 -18.33
C THR A 135 0.14 11.36 -19.08
N ASP A 136 -0.13 12.44 -19.80
CA ASP A 136 0.90 13.18 -20.56
C ASP A 136 1.89 13.95 -19.67
N ASN A 137 1.56 14.11 -18.39
CA ASN A 137 2.35 14.85 -17.41
C ASN A 137 3.09 13.96 -16.40
N ARG A 138 3.10 12.64 -16.63
CA ARG A 138 3.83 11.69 -15.79
C ARG A 138 5.28 12.10 -15.57
N GLN A 139 5.95 12.56 -16.61
CA GLN A 139 7.34 13.02 -16.54
C GLN A 139 7.47 14.22 -15.60
N ARG A 140 6.56 15.19 -15.66
CA ARG A 140 6.55 16.35 -14.74
C ARG A 140 6.38 15.94 -13.28
N LEU A 141 5.55 14.93 -13.00
CA LEU A 141 5.38 14.40 -11.65
C LEU A 141 6.67 13.73 -11.16
N ILE A 142 7.31 12.92 -12.00
CA ILE A 142 8.59 12.28 -11.71
C ILE A 142 9.67 13.33 -11.44
N GLU A 143 9.79 14.34 -12.29
CA GLU A 143 10.75 15.44 -12.12
C GLU A 143 10.52 16.26 -10.84
N ARG A 144 9.27 16.32 -10.36
CA ARG A 144 8.94 16.97 -9.08
C ARG A 144 9.37 16.15 -7.88
N ILE A 145 9.27 14.83 -7.95
CA ILE A 145 9.60 13.90 -6.86
C ILE A 145 11.10 13.62 -6.84
N TYR A 146 11.66 13.32 -8.01
CA TYR A 146 13.06 12.95 -8.17
C TYR A 146 13.90 14.13 -8.57
N THR A 147 14.18 15.00 -7.61
CA THR A 147 15.17 16.10 -7.74
C THR A 147 16.58 15.54 -7.76
N ALA A 148 17.58 16.37 -8.07
CA ALA A 148 18.99 15.96 -8.05
C ALA A 148 19.39 15.33 -6.71
N ASP A 149 18.91 15.87 -5.60
CA ASP A 149 19.21 15.36 -4.25
C ASP A 149 18.55 13.99 -3.99
N THR A 150 17.31 13.79 -4.45
CA THR A 150 16.59 12.51 -4.27
C THR A 150 17.15 11.41 -5.18
N ILE A 151 17.63 11.75 -6.36
CA ILE A 151 18.26 10.79 -7.28
C ILE A 151 19.66 10.40 -6.79
N ALA A 152 20.43 11.36 -6.27
CA ALA A 152 21.80 11.12 -5.78
C ALA A 152 21.81 10.15 -4.59
N ASP A 153 20.84 10.25 -3.70
CA ASP A 153 20.74 9.39 -2.54
C ASP A 153 20.14 8.00 -2.85
N ASN A 154 19.46 7.86 -3.98
CA ASN A 154 18.73 6.64 -4.40
C ASN A 154 17.85 6.02 -3.29
N LEU A 155 17.39 6.85 -2.32
CA LEU A 155 16.84 6.42 -1.03
C LEU A 155 15.63 7.28 -0.62
N LEU A 156 14.71 7.56 -1.56
CA LEU A 156 13.49 8.32 -1.23
C LEU A 156 12.74 7.68 -0.04
N GLU A 157 12.68 6.35 0.00
CA GLU A 157 12.01 5.61 1.08
C GLU A 157 12.65 5.89 2.44
N THR A 158 13.97 5.80 2.53
CA THR A 158 14.71 6.07 3.78
C THR A 158 14.62 7.54 4.18
N ARG A 159 14.66 8.47 3.22
CA ARG A 159 14.50 9.89 3.49
C ARG A 159 13.12 10.22 4.05
N MET A 160 12.08 9.57 3.53
CA MET A 160 10.70 9.77 3.98
C MET A 160 10.40 9.09 5.33
N GLU A 161 11.30 8.26 5.86
CA GLU A 161 11.21 7.77 7.24
C GLU A 161 11.22 8.92 8.28
N ALA A 162 11.86 10.04 7.98
CA ALA A 162 11.94 11.21 8.84
C ALA A 162 10.87 12.28 8.57
N ALA A 163 10.00 12.10 7.56
CA ALA A 163 8.99 13.07 7.20
C ALA A 163 7.91 13.21 8.28
N GLU A 164 7.51 14.44 8.61
CA GLU A 164 6.52 14.72 9.65
C GLU A 164 5.13 14.15 9.30
N CYS A 165 4.74 14.17 8.02
CA CYS A 165 3.46 13.67 7.58
C CYS A 165 3.42 12.15 7.36
N ARG A 166 4.54 11.41 7.49
CA ARG A 166 4.67 9.97 7.22
C ARG A 166 3.55 9.14 7.85
N ASP A 167 3.38 9.26 9.16
CA ASP A 167 2.41 8.45 9.90
C ASP A 167 0.97 8.81 9.53
N ALA A 168 0.69 10.08 9.25
CA ALA A 168 -0.62 10.55 8.82
C ALA A 168 -0.99 9.97 7.44
N VAL A 169 -0.02 9.87 6.52
CA VAL A 169 -0.20 9.23 5.19
C VAL A 169 -0.49 7.74 5.35
N VAL A 170 0.31 7.01 6.13
CA VAL A 170 0.10 5.58 6.41
C VAL A 170 -1.29 5.34 7.02
N GLN A 171 -1.68 6.13 8.02
CA GLN A 171 -3.01 6.05 8.64
C GLN A 171 -4.14 6.32 7.63
N SER A 172 -3.95 7.25 6.69
CA SER A 172 -4.92 7.53 5.63
C SER A 172 -5.06 6.34 4.67
N LEU A 173 -3.95 5.77 4.22
CA LEU A 173 -3.96 4.56 3.37
C LEU A 173 -4.68 3.39 4.05
N LEU A 174 -4.43 3.17 5.35
CA LEU A 174 -5.12 2.12 6.11
C LEU A 174 -6.63 2.39 6.25
N ARG A 175 -7.04 3.65 6.44
CA ARG A 175 -8.47 3.99 6.43
C ARG A 175 -9.12 3.73 5.09
N LEU A 176 -8.45 4.05 3.98
CA LEU A 176 -8.93 3.78 2.63
C LEU A 176 -8.99 2.26 2.36
N LEU A 177 -8.00 1.52 2.83
CA LEU A 177 -7.94 0.06 2.72
C LEU A 177 -9.08 -0.61 3.49
N LYS A 178 -9.32 -0.22 4.76
CA LYS A 178 -10.46 -0.70 5.58
C LYS A 178 -11.81 -0.41 4.93
N LYS A 179 -11.94 0.72 4.24
CA LYS A 179 -13.14 1.08 3.47
C LYS A 179 -13.21 0.39 2.11
N LYS A 180 -12.24 -0.43 1.77
CA LYS A 180 -12.13 -1.13 0.48
C LYS A 180 -12.12 -0.18 -0.73
N LEU A 181 -11.63 1.06 -0.54
CA LEU A 181 -11.46 2.05 -1.59
C LEU A 181 -10.12 1.95 -2.31
N VAL A 182 -9.17 1.26 -1.69
CA VAL A 182 -7.89 0.88 -2.26
C VAL A 182 -7.61 -0.60 -2.01
N LEU A 183 -6.75 -1.16 -2.83
CA LEU A 183 -6.21 -2.52 -2.73
C LEU A 183 -4.69 -2.45 -2.62
N VAL A 184 -4.08 -3.48 -2.05
CA VAL A 184 -2.63 -3.64 -1.95
C VAL A 184 -2.18 -4.67 -2.98
N LEU A 185 -1.23 -4.27 -3.84
CA LEU A 185 -0.55 -5.13 -4.81
C LEU A 185 0.89 -5.40 -4.36
#